data_be14489ed42a986e7e6896d59b7aafba
#
_entry.id   be14489ed42a986e7e6896d59b7aafba
#
_cell.length_a   1.000
_cell.length_b   1.000
_cell.length_c   1.000
_cell.angle_alpha   90.00
_cell.angle_beta   90.00
_cell.angle_gamma   90.00
#
_symmetry.space_group_name_H-M   'P 1'
#
loop_
_entity.id
_entity.type
_entity.pdbx_description
1 polymer ?
#
loop_
_entity_poly.entity_id
_entity_poly.type
_entity_poly.pdbx_seq_one_letter_code
_entity_poly.pdbx_strand_id
1 'polypeptide(L)'
;MYQLKLTEGAARRGALTTVHGTVQTPAFMNVATAAAIKGGISAYDLKELKCQVMLCNTYHLHLRPGDNVVRQLGGLHRFTGWQGPILTDSGGFQVFSLASLRHIEEKGVTFASHIDGHRIFMGPEESMQIQSHLGSTIAMAFDECIENPSPRDYVQKSVARTTRWLERCQKEMARLNSLEDTVNPHQLLFGINQGGTYEDIRVQHMKDIAAMGLDGYAIGGLAVGESAEEMYHIIEAVEPFAPKDKIRYLMGVGTPVNILESVHRGVDLFDCVMPSRNARHGHLFTWEGIINIQNAKYVTDDRPVDALCGCPLCRNHTRAYLRHLMRANEMLGMRLAVMHNLWFYNTLMEEIRSALDEGRFESFYREHVPILGKRI
;
A
#
# COMPACT_ATOMS: atom_id res chain seq x y z
N MET A 1 -14.89 9.23 -7.30
CA MET A 1 -15.98 8.23 -7.17
C MET A 1 -15.52 6.90 -7.76
N TYR A 2 -15.74 5.78 -7.07
CA TYR A 2 -15.42 4.44 -7.59
C TYR A 2 -16.55 3.91 -8.47
N GLN A 3 -16.19 3.31 -9.60
CA GLN A 3 -17.10 2.65 -10.52
C GLN A 3 -16.64 1.22 -10.74
N LEU A 4 -17.42 0.26 -10.27
CA LEU A 4 -17.26 -1.15 -10.60
C LEU A 4 -17.73 -1.36 -12.07
N LYS A 5 -16.87 -1.92 -12.91
CA LYS A 5 -17.16 -2.15 -14.35
C LYS A 5 -17.64 -3.55 -14.62
N LEU A 6 -16.94 -4.54 -14.06
CA LEU A 6 -17.29 -5.96 -14.19
C LEU A 6 -16.70 -6.78 -13.02
N THR A 7 -17.16 -8.02 -12.92
CA THR A 7 -16.63 -9.02 -11.99
C THR A 7 -16.45 -10.37 -12.71
N GLU A 8 -15.45 -11.13 -12.30
CA GLU A 8 -15.27 -12.53 -12.66
C GLU A 8 -15.09 -13.32 -11.35
N GLY A 9 -16.11 -14.08 -10.94
CA GLY A 9 -16.21 -14.57 -9.56
C GLY A 9 -16.28 -13.41 -8.57
N ALA A 10 -15.42 -13.41 -7.56
CA ALA A 10 -15.27 -12.29 -6.63
C ALA A 10 -14.30 -11.21 -7.16
N ALA A 11 -13.43 -11.54 -8.14
CA ALA A 11 -12.46 -10.60 -8.69
C ALA A 11 -13.17 -9.41 -9.37
N ARG A 12 -12.65 -8.22 -9.19
CA ARG A 12 -13.32 -6.95 -9.53
C ARG A 12 -12.47 -6.13 -10.49
N ARG A 13 -13.09 -5.59 -11.51
CA ARG A 13 -12.51 -4.60 -12.44
C ARG A 13 -13.24 -3.29 -12.31
N GLY A 14 -12.54 -2.23 -11.94
CA GLY A 14 -13.18 -0.93 -11.71
C GLY A 14 -12.27 0.25 -12.01
N ALA A 15 -12.72 1.44 -11.63
CA ALA A 15 -11.97 2.68 -11.74
C ALA A 15 -12.35 3.63 -10.59
N LEU A 16 -11.36 4.24 -9.94
CA LEU A 16 -11.52 5.31 -8.95
C LEU A 16 -11.15 6.64 -9.60
N THR A 17 -12.12 7.49 -9.85
CA THR A 17 -11.90 8.86 -10.34
C THR A 17 -11.69 9.80 -9.16
N THR A 18 -10.59 10.55 -9.19
CA THR A 18 -10.18 11.52 -8.19
C THR A 18 -9.85 12.87 -8.85
N VAL A 19 -9.60 13.90 -8.04
CA VAL A 19 -9.14 15.22 -8.53
C VAL A 19 -7.75 15.20 -9.16
N HIS A 20 -6.94 14.15 -8.87
CA HIS A 20 -5.60 13.97 -9.42
C HIS A 20 -5.51 12.87 -10.49
N GLY A 21 -6.64 12.47 -11.07
CA GLY A 21 -6.71 11.45 -12.12
C GLY A 21 -7.48 10.20 -11.72
N THR A 22 -7.53 9.25 -12.64
CA THR A 22 -8.30 8.00 -12.49
C THR A 22 -7.36 6.82 -12.27
N VAL A 23 -7.63 6.05 -11.22
CA VAL A 23 -6.93 4.79 -10.91
C VAL A 23 -7.73 3.63 -11.49
N GLN A 24 -7.13 2.86 -12.38
CA GLN A 24 -7.72 1.63 -12.90
C GLN A 24 -7.43 0.49 -11.91
N THR A 25 -8.46 -0.22 -11.46
CA THR A 25 -8.31 -1.31 -10.48
C THR A 25 -8.54 -2.69 -11.12
N PRO A 26 -7.88 -3.73 -10.61
CA PRO A 26 -6.92 -3.74 -9.48
C PRO A 26 -5.66 -2.93 -9.75
N ALA A 27 -5.05 -2.35 -8.67
CA ALA A 27 -3.84 -1.55 -8.76
C ALA A 27 -2.91 -1.75 -7.55
N PHE A 28 -1.61 -1.58 -7.79
CA PHE A 28 -0.57 -1.59 -6.75
C PHE A 28 -0.06 -0.15 -6.52
N MET A 29 -0.04 0.28 -5.27
CA MET A 29 0.47 1.59 -4.87
C MET A 29 1.96 1.48 -4.54
N ASN A 30 2.79 2.27 -5.24
CA ASN A 30 4.23 2.24 -5.02
C ASN A 30 4.60 3.07 -3.78
N VAL A 31 5.25 2.42 -2.79
CA VAL A 31 5.50 3.02 -1.47
C VAL A 31 6.69 3.96 -1.51
N ALA A 32 6.41 5.25 -1.41
CA ALA A 32 7.35 6.37 -1.33
C ALA A 32 7.36 6.95 0.10
N THR A 33 7.86 6.19 1.06
CA THR A 33 7.80 6.43 2.51
C THR A 33 7.99 7.90 2.90
N ALA A 34 9.05 8.54 2.42
CA ALA A 34 9.37 9.95 2.69
C ALA A 34 9.31 10.78 1.39
N ALA A 35 8.19 10.66 0.66
CA ALA A 35 7.96 11.32 -0.63
C ALA A 35 8.95 10.92 -1.74
N ALA A 36 9.66 9.80 -1.54
CA ALA A 36 10.55 9.17 -2.52
C ALA A 36 10.68 7.68 -2.24
N ILE A 37 10.85 6.87 -3.29
CA ILE A 37 11.06 5.42 -3.11
C ILE A 37 12.54 5.16 -2.83
N LYS A 38 12.82 4.40 -1.77
CA LYS A 38 14.18 3.96 -1.44
C LYS A 38 14.79 3.18 -2.60
N GLY A 39 15.96 3.63 -3.06
CA GLY A 39 16.61 3.14 -4.27
C GLY A 39 16.74 4.23 -5.34
N GLY A 40 16.45 5.49 -4.97
CA GLY A 40 16.66 6.64 -5.84
C GLY A 40 15.63 6.78 -6.98
N ILE A 41 14.37 6.41 -6.72
CA ILE A 41 13.27 6.52 -7.67
C ILE A 41 12.51 7.82 -7.42
N SER A 42 12.46 8.66 -8.43
CA SER A 42 11.76 9.95 -8.43
C SER A 42 10.33 9.83 -8.97
N ALA A 43 9.55 10.92 -8.85
CA ALA A 43 8.23 11.03 -9.47
C ALA A 43 8.26 10.85 -11.02
N TYR A 44 9.33 11.28 -11.66
CA TYR A 44 9.53 11.09 -13.13
C TYR A 44 9.70 9.61 -13.47
N ASP A 45 10.51 8.89 -12.69
CA ASP A 45 10.70 7.46 -12.87
C ASP A 45 9.39 6.70 -12.67
N LEU A 46 8.58 7.08 -11.66
CA LEU A 46 7.30 6.43 -11.39
C LEU A 46 6.33 6.51 -12.56
N LYS A 47 6.36 7.61 -13.33
CA LYS A 47 5.55 7.73 -14.54
C LYS A 47 6.00 6.73 -15.61
N GLU A 48 7.31 6.59 -15.83
CA GLU A 48 7.87 5.59 -16.75
C GLU A 48 7.55 4.17 -16.28
N LEU A 49 7.57 3.93 -14.97
CA LEU A 49 7.29 2.64 -14.35
C LEU A 49 5.78 2.29 -14.26
N LYS A 50 4.91 3.05 -14.94
CA LYS A 50 3.45 2.82 -15.00
C LYS A 50 2.74 2.90 -13.63
N CYS A 51 3.32 3.61 -12.68
CA CYS A 51 2.69 3.84 -11.37
C CYS A 51 1.39 4.62 -11.54
N GLN A 52 0.33 4.16 -10.91
CA GLN A 52 -0.95 4.88 -10.89
C GLN A 52 -1.15 5.67 -9.59
N VAL A 53 -0.67 5.14 -8.47
CA VAL A 53 -0.84 5.74 -7.15
C VAL A 53 0.49 5.67 -6.40
N MET A 54 0.94 6.80 -5.86
CA MET A 54 2.06 6.85 -4.93
C MET A 54 1.53 6.82 -3.49
N LEU A 55 2.11 5.99 -2.63
CA LEU A 55 1.80 5.97 -1.21
C LEU A 55 2.91 6.64 -0.41
N CYS A 56 2.55 7.60 0.45
CA CYS A 56 3.47 8.29 1.35
C CYS A 56 3.09 8.04 2.81
N ASN A 57 4.09 8.00 3.71
CA ASN A 57 3.84 7.73 5.11
C ASN A 57 3.70 9.02 5.92
N THR A 58 2.55 9.20 6.53
CA THR A 58 2.16 10.34 7.37
C THR A 58 3.15 10.58 8.51
N TYR A 59 3.46 9.54 9.28
CA TYR A 59 4.39 9.62 10.41
C TYR A 59 5.80 10.10 9.99
N HIS A 60 6.37 9.51 8.94
CA HIS A 60 7.71 9.88 8.48
C HIS A 60 7.78 11.33 7.98
N LEU A 61 6.76 11.77 7.25
CA LEU A 61 6.68 13.12 6.71
C LEU A 61 6.37 14.17 7.79
N HIS A 62 5.59 13.81 8.81
CA HIS A 62 5.37 14.65 9.98
C HIS A 62 6.66 14.91 10.75
N LEU A 63 7.50 13.87 10.95
CA LEU A 63 8.79 14.01 11.60
C LEU A 63 9.81 14.78 10.75
N ARG A 64 9.83 14.53 9.45
CA ARG A 64 10.82 15.12 8.54
C ARG A 64 10.31 15.12 7.09
N PRO A 65 10.17 16.31 6.47
CA PRO A 65 10.62 17.63 6.92
C PRO A 65 9.65 18.33 7.91
N GLY A 66 8.50 17.73 8.22
CA GLY A 66 7.37 18.30 8.92
C GLY A 66 6.23 18.62 7.94
N ASP A 67 5.01 18.24 8.30
CA ASP A 67 3.81 18.45 7.47
C ASP A 67 3.53 19.92 7.19
N ASN A 68 3.82 20.81 8.15
CA ASN A 68 3.71 22.27 7.96
C ASN A 68 4.63 22.79 6.85
N VAL A 69 5.86 22.25 6.72
CA VAL A 69 6.77 22.59 5.63
C VAL A 69 6.18 22.16 4.28
N VAL A 70 5.64 20.94 4.21
CA VAL A 70 5.00 20.43 3.00
C VAL A 70 3.77 21.26 2.62
N ARG A 71 2.93 21.64 3.60
CA ARG A 71 1.78 22.54 3.41
C ARG A 71 2.20 23.88 2.82
N GLN A 72 3.21 24.55 3.38
CA GLN A 72 3.72 25.84 2.89
C GLN A 72 4.23 25.77 1.44
N LEU A 73 4.71 24.58 1.01
CA LEU A 73 5.16 24.33 -0.35
C LEU A 73 4.04 23.85 -1.29
N GLY A 74 2.78 23.83 -0.83
CA GLY A 74 1.60 23.50 -1.63
C GLY A 74 1.26 22.02 -1.67
N GLY A 75 1.65 21.25 -0.64
CA GLY A 75 1.34 19.82 -0.49
C GLY A 75 2.27 18.88 -1.24
N LEU A 76 2.06 17.58 -1.05
CA LEU A 76 2.92 16.51 -1.59
C LEU A 76 3.04 16.55 -3.10
N HIS A 77 1.97 16.82 -3.84
CA HIS A 77 1.99 16.87 -5.30
C HIS A 77 3.01 17.91 -5.81
N ARG A 78 2.97 19.11 -5.26
CA ARG A 78 3.90 20.17 -5.63
C ARG A 78 5.30 19.91 -5.09
N PHE A 79 5.40 19.38 -3.87
CA PHE A 79 6.66 19.07 -3.22
C PHE A 79 7.46 17.98 -3.96
N THR A 80 6.80 16.95 -4.52
CA THR A 80 7.44 15.84 -5.22
C THR A 80 7.49 15.98 -6.74
N GLY A 81 6.63 16.82 -7.32
CA GLY A 81 6.38 16.89 -8.77
C GLY A 81 5.50 15.76 -9.31
N TRP A 82 4.94 14.89 -8.45
CA TRP A 82 4.02 13.84 -8.86
C TRP A 82 2.62 14.42 -9.15
N GLN A 83 2.04 14.05 -10.30
CA GLN A 83 0.75 14.59 -10.74
C GLN A 83 -0.43 13.62 -10.54
N GLY A 84 -0.13 12.35 -10.31
CA GLY A 84 -1.16 11.31 -10.09
C GLY A 84 -1.66 11.27 -8.64
N PRO A 85 -2.63 10.41 -8.34
CA PRO A 85 -3.12 10.22 -6.99
C PRO A 85 -2.04 9.84 -5.99
N ILE A 86 -2.15 10.38 -4.77
CA ILE A 86 -1.32 10.04 -3.61
C ILE A 86 -2.24 9.54 -2.50
N LEU A 87 -1.91 8.39 -1.92
CA LEU A 87 -2.49 7.94 -0.66
C LEU A 87 -1.50 8.23 0.48
N THR A 88 -2.00 8.77 1.59
CA THR A 88 -1.25 8.82 2.85
C THR A 88 -1.81 7.82 3.84
N ASP A 89 -0.94 7.04 4.48
CA ASP A 89 -1.35 6.15 5.57
C ASP A 89 -1.79 6.96 6.81
N SER A 90 -2.38 6.27 7.79
CA SER A 90 -2.84 6.91 9.04
C SER A 90 -1.69 7.35 9.97
N GLY A 91 -0.49 6.77 9.81
CA GLY A 91 0.60 6.84 10.78
C GLY A 91 0.47 5.81 11.91
N GLY A 92 -0.68 5.17 12.08
CA GLY A 92 -0.97 4.23 13.17
C GLY A 92 -0.03 3.01 13.19
N PHE A 93 0.24 2.39 12.04
CA PHE A 93 1.14 1.24 11.95
C PHE A 93 2.58 1.59 12.37
N GLN A 94 3.10 2.76 11.97
CA GLN A 94 4.46 3.19 12.35
C GLN A 94 4.55 3.48 13.84
N VAL A 95 3.52 4.07 14.43
CA VAL A 95 3.39 4.24 15.89
C VAL A 95 3.39 2.87 16.57
N PHE A 96 2.73 1.88 15.97
CA PHE A 96 2.71 0.51 16.47
C PHE A 96 4.10 -0.16 16.34
N SER A 97 4.72 -0.13 15.17
CA SER A 97 5.91 -0.93 14.84
C SER A 97 7.24 -0.31 15.29
N LEU A 98 7.33 1.02 15.43
CA LEU A 98 8.57 1.74 15.71
C LEU A 98 8.68 2.26 17.14
N ALA A 99 7.58 2.30 17.88
CA ALA A 99 7.58 2.84 19.24
C ALA A 99 7.61 1.71 20.28
N SER A 100 8.77 1.45 20.83
CA SER A 100 8.95 0.49 21.95
C SER A 100 8.25 0.92 23.25
N LEU A 101 7.95 2.22 23.40
CA LEU A 101 7.22 2.80 24.54
C LEU A 101 6.07 3.65 23.99
N ARG A 102 4.92 3.01 23.81
CA ARG A 102 3.67 3.68 23.45
C ARG A 102 2.66 3.58 24.58
N HIS A 103 1.88 4.63 24.75
CA HIS A 103 0.75 4.67 25.66
C HIS A 103 -0.52 4.99 24.86
N ILE A 104 -1.44 4.02 24.82
CA ILE A 104 -2.69 4.10 24.06
C ILE A 104 -3.81 4.49 25.01
N GLU A 105 -4.52 5.56 24.69
CA GLU A 105 -5.69 6.05 25.41
C GLU A 105 -6.85 6.28 24.42
N GLU A 106 -8.03 6.55 24.95
CA GLU A 106 -9.20 6.87 24.10
C GLU A 106 -8.98 8.12 23.22
N LYS A 107 -8.23 9.10 23.70
CA LYS A 107 -7.93 10.32 22.95
C LYS A 107 -6.94 10.10 21.79
N GLY A 108 -6.04 9.11 21.89
CA GLY A 108 -4.98 8.84 20.91
C GLY A 108 -3.80 8.09 21.54
N VAL A 109 -2.65 8.19 20.92
CA VAL A 109 -1.42 7.47 21.31
C VAL A 109 -0.28 8.47 21.57
N THR A 110 0.38 8.33 22.71
CA THR A 110 1.63 9.02 23.02
C THR A 110 2.79 8.05 22.85
N PHE A 111 3.82 8.45 22.11
CA PHE A 111 4.98 7.61 21.81
C PHE A 111 6.25 8.45 21.63
N ALA A 112 7.41 7.79 21.58
CA ALA A 112 8.70 8.43 21.36
C ALA A 112 9.09 8.41 19.87
N SER A 113 9.55 9.55 19.34
CA SER A 113 10.13 9.65 18.00
C SER A 113 11.33 8.71 17.86
N HIS A 114 11.39 7.94 16.77
CA HIS A 114 12.52 7.07 16.47
C HIS A 114 13.79 7.83 16.02
N ILE A 115 13.66 9.14 15.76
CA ILE A 115 14.76 10.00 15.30
C ILE A 115 15.57 10.53 16.48
N ASP A 116 14.89 11.07 17.48
CA ASP A 116 15.49 11.85 18.58
C ASP A 116 14.88 11.56 19.96
N GLY A 117 13.88 10.67 20.02
CA GLY A 117 13.25 10.24 21.26
C GLY A 117 12.26 11.23 21.89
N HIS A 118 12.00 12.40 21.25
CA HIS A 118 11.00 13.32 21.82
C HIS A 118 9.60 12.70 21.81
N ARG A 119 8.76 13.09 22.78
CA ARG A 119 7.39 12.58 22.89
C ARG A 119 6.47 13.26 21.88
N ILE A 120 5.70 12.44 21.18
CA ILE A 120 4.70 12.83 20.19
C ILE A 120 3.36 12.28 20.64
N PHE A 121 2.32 13.09 20.54
CA PHE A 121 0.94 12.65 20.61
C PHE A 121 0.34 12.62 19.22
N MET A 122 -0.38 11.56 18.90
CA MET A 122 -1.13 11.40 17.65
C MET A 122 -2.46 10.72 17.94
N GLY A 123 -3.53 11.38 17.58
CA GLY A 123 -4.90 10.87 17.61
C GLY A 123 -5.57 11.05 16.27
N PRO A 124 -6.87 10.76 16.19
CA PRO A 124 -7.64 10.93 14.97
C PRO A 124 -7.53 12.32 14.36
N GLU A 125 -7.70 13.37 15.16
CA GLU A 125 -7.67 14.74 14.70
C GLU A 125 -6.28 15.16 14.22
N GLU A 126 -5.22 14.80 14.95
CA GLU A 126 -3.84 15.08 14.58
C GLU A 126 -3.47 14.36 13.27
N SER A 127 -3.84 13.08 13.13
CA SER A 127 -3.60 12.33 11.90
C SER A 127 -4.29 12.96 10.71
N MET A 128 -5.57 13.34 10.83
CA MET A 128 -6.31 14.03 9.77
C MET A 128 -5.71 15.39 9.44
N GLN A 129 -5.29 16.16 10.45
CA GLN A 129 -4.65 17.47 10.25
C GLN A 129 -3.34 17.32 9.48
N ILE A 130 -2.49 16.33 9.85
CA ILE A 130 -1.23 16.09 9.15
C ILE A 130 -1.48 15.69 7.70
N GLN A 131 -2.42 14.77 7.44
CA GLN A 131 -2.75 14.33 6.08
C GLN A 131 -3.38 15.46 5.24
N SER A 132 -4.17 16.35 5.85
CA SER A 132 -4.67 17.55 5.20
C SER A 132 -3.55 18.53 4.83
N HIS A 133 -2.57 18.74 5.68
CA HIS A 133 -1.37 19.55 5.39
C HIS A 133 -0.54 18.93 4.25
N LEU A 134 -0.42 17.59 4.22
CA LEU A 134 0.22 16.87 3.13
C LEU A 134 -0.56 16.96 1.82
N GLY A 135 -1.86 17.18 1.86
CA GLY A 135 -2.72 17.39 0.71
C GLY A 135 -2.84 16.15 -0.19
N SER A 136 -2.81 14.94 0.38
CA SER A 136 -2.96 13.71 -0.36
C SER A 136 -4.34 13.60 -1.02
N THR A 137 -4.46 12.73 -2.02
CA THR A 137 -5.74 12.45 -2.68
C THR A 137 -6.64 11.59 -1.80
N ILE A 138 -6.03 10.62 -1.10
CA ILE A 138 -6.70 9.66 -0.23
C ILE A 138 -5.99 9.68 1.11
N ALA A 139 -6.75 9.88 2.18
CA ALA A 139 -6.30 9.77 3.56
C ALA A 139 -6.86 8.50 4.20
N MET A 140 -6.03 7.82 5.01
CA MET A 140 -6.46 6.69 5.82
C MET A 140 -6.91 7.17 7.20
N ALA A 141 -8.02 6.63 7.70
CA ALA A 141 -8.45 6.90 9.06
C ALA A 141 -7.43 6.38 10.08
N PHE A 142 -7.27 7.09 11.19
CA PHE A 142 -6.39 6.65 12.27
C PHE A 142 -6.98 5.44 12.98
N ASP A 143 -6.20 4.38 13.13
CA ASP A 143 -6.61 3.08 13.64
C ASP A 143 -5.61 2.54 14.66
N GLU A 144 -6.04 1.56 15.43
CA GLU A 144 -5.16 0.78 16.29
C GLU A 144 -4.82 -0.55 15.61
N CYS A 145 -3.59 -0.64 15.08
CA CYS A 145 -3.03 -1.91 14.62
C CYS A 145 -2.53 -2.72 15.83
N ILE A 146 -3.02 -3.95 15.99
CA ILE A 146 -2.67 -4.84 17.09
C ILE A 146 -1.65 -5.90 16.64
N GLU A 147 -0.94 -6.48 17.61
CA GLU A 147 -0.09 -7.64 17.38
C GLU A 147 -0.91 -8.89 17.05
N ASN A 148 -0.35 -9.80 16.28
CA ASN A 148 -0.93 -11.10 16.04
C ASN A 148 0.05 -12.21 16.55
N PRO A 149 -0.41 -13.12 17.44
CA PRO A 149 -1.73 -13.19 18.05
C PRO A 149 -1.96 -12.17 19.18
N SER A 150 -3.19 -11.74 19.37
CA SER A 150 -3.62 -10.93 20.52
C SER A 150 -4.84 -11.57 21.21
N PRO A 151 -5.00 -11.40 22.55
CA PRO A 151 -6.14 -11.90 23.27
C PRO A 151 -7.46 -11.32 22.74
N ARG A 152 -8.49 -12.16 22.61
CA ARG A 152 -9.79 -11.77 22.04
C ARG A 152 -10.40 -10.53 22.69
N ASP A 153 -10.38 -10.47 24.04
CA ASP A 153 -10.95 -9.34 24.78
C ASP A 153 -10.24 -8.02 24.47
N TYR A 154 -8.91 -8.07 24.23
CA TYR A 154 -8.15 -6.91 23.80
C TYR A 154 -8.52 -6.49 22.39
N VAL A 155 -8.65 -7.48 21.47
CA VAL A 155 -9.05 -7.22 20.07
C VAL A 155 -10.42 -6.54 20.03
N GLN A 156 -11.41 -7.00 20.79
CA GLN A 156 -12.72 -6.37 20.85
C GLN A 156 -12.66 -4.91 21.32
N LYS A 157 -11.87 -4.63 22.36
CA LYS A 157 -11.67 -3.26 22.87
C LYS A 157 -10.97 -2.37 21.85
N SER A 158 -9.96 -2.88 21.17
CA SER A 158 -9.20 -2.16 20.12
C SER A 158 -10.08 -1.84 18.92
N VAL A 159 -10.87 -2.79 18.45
CA VAL A 159 -11.82 -2.59 17.33
C VAL A 159 -12.87 -1.55 17.70
N ALA A 160 -13.46 -1.62 18.88
CA ALA A 160 -14.42 -0.63 19.33
C ALA A 160 -13.81 0.79 19.44
N ARG A 161 -12.53 0.90 19.83
CA ARG A 161 -11.78 2.16 19.84
C ARG A 161 -11.54 2.65 18.41
N THR A 162 -11.10 1.78 17.51
CA THR A 162 -10.88 2.11 16.09
C THR A 162 -12.17 2.63 15.44
N THR A 163 -13.34 2.06 15.76
CA THR A 163 -14.64 2.56 15.29
C THR A 163 -14.89 4.01 15.75
N ARG A 164 -14.71 4.30 17.06
CA ARG A 164 -14.88 5.66 17.59
C ARG A 164 -13.86 6.63 17.02
N TRP A 165 -12.62 6.20 16.80
CA TRP A 165 -11.59 7.00 16.14
C TRP A 165 -11.95 7.31 14.70
N LEU A 166 -12.54 6.37 13.97
CA LEU A 166 -13.03 6.59 12.61
C LEU A 166 -14.11 7.68 12.56
N GLU A 167 -15.08 7.66 13.50
CA GLU A 167 -16.08 8.74 13.59
C GLU A 167 -15.46 10.11 13.81
N ARG A 168 -14.40 10.20 14.64
CA ARG A 168 -13.65 11.43 14.87
C ARG A 168 -12.88 11.85 13.60
N CYS A 169 -12.25 10.91 12.89
CA CYS A 169 -11.59 11.15 11.61
C CYS A 169 -12.56 11.73 10.57
N GLN A 170 -13.77 11.17 10.45
CA GLN A 170 -14.78 11.69 9.53
C GLN A 170 -15.19 13.13 9.85
N LYS A 171 -15.44 13.43 11.12
CA LYS A 171 -15.81 14.80 11.55
C LYS A 171 -14.68 15.78 11.27
N GLU A 172 -13.46 15.42 11.61
CA GLU A 172 -12.30 16.28 11.40
C GLU A 172 -11.99 16.46 9.91
N MET A 173 -12.06 15.39 9.09
CA MET A 173 -11.90 15.49 7.64
C MET A 173 -12.93 16.45 7.02
N ALA A 174 -14.20 16.32 7.40
CA ALA A 174 -15.25 17.23 6.91
C ALA A 174 -14.97 18.68 7.28
N ARG A 175 -14.52 18.93 8.52
CA ARG A 175 -14.11 20.27 8.98
C ARG A 175 -12.93 20.80 8.16
N LEU A 176 -11.88 20.01 8.00
CA LEU A 176 -10.67 20.40 7.27
C LEU A 176 -10.96 20.68 5.79
N ASN A 177 -11.73 19.83 5.14
CA ASN A 177 -12.12 20.01 3.74
C ASN A 177 -13.00 21.25 3.49
N SER A 178 -13.60 21.82 4.53
CA SER A 178 -14.40 23.06 4.45
C SER A 178 -13.59 24.35 4.61
N LEU A 179 -12.31 24.27 4.97
CA LEU A 179 -11.46 25.46 5.18
C LEU A 179 -10.96 26.00 3.84
N GLU A 180 -10.93 27.32 3.69
CA GLU A 180 -10.51 28.01 2.46
C GLU A 180 -9.04 27.76 2.09
N ASP A 181 -8.18 27.54 3.10
CA ASP A 181 -6.74 27.37 2.92
C ASP A 181 -6.27 25.90 2.93
N THR A 182 -7.22 24.95 2.78
CA THR A 182 -6.91 23.53 2.67
C THR A 182 -6.20 23.23 1.36
N VAL A 183 -5.10 22.46 1.44
CA VAL A 183 -4.28 22.09 0.26
C VAL A 183 -5.10 21.29 -0.75
N ASN A 184 -5.89 20.30 -0.28
CA ASN A 184 -6.81 19.52 -1.10
C ASN A 184 -8.17 19.38 -0.41
N PRO A 185 -9.17 20.23 -0.75
CA PRO A 185 -10.50 20.17 -0.14
C PRO A 185 -11.35 18.98 -0.63
N HIS A 186 -10.84 18.18 -1.54
CA HIS A 186 -11.48 16.98 -2.09
C HIS A 186 -10.79 15.69 -1.65
N GLN A 187 -10.10 15.72 -0.54
CA GLN A 187 -9.42 14.55 0.02
C GLN A 187 -10.44 13.48 0.42
N LEU A 188 -10.23 12.24 -0.08
CA LEU A 188 -11.08 11.08 0.22
C LEU A 188 -10.64 10.44 1.54
N LEU A 189 -11.59 9.84 2.27
CA LEU A 189 -11.33 9.13 3.52
C LEU A 189 -11.61 7.63 3.37
N PHE A 190 -10.62 6.79 3.64
CA PHE A 190 -10.77 5.34 3.73
C PHE A 190 -10.75 4.88 5.17
N GLY A 191 -11.76 4.07 5.55
CA GLY A 191 -11.79 3.40 6.85
C GLY A 191 -11.03 2.08 6.84
N ILE A 192 -10.61 1.62 8.01
CA ILE A 192 -9.79 0.41 8.15
C ILE A 192 -10.54 -0.62 8.98
N ASN A 193 -10.82 -1.79 8.39
CA ASN A 193 -11.32 -2.95 9.08
C ASN A 193 -10.21 -3.59 9.90
N GLN A 194 -10.42 -3.77 11.20
CA GLN A 194 -9.53 -4.41 12.14
C GLN A 194 -10.24 -5.61 12.81
N GLY A 195 -9.50 -6.45 13.55
CA GLY A 195 -10.07 -7.61 14.25
C GLY A 195 -9.14 -8.81 14.38
N GLY A 196 -7.85 -8.66 14.05
CA GLY A 196 -6.88 -9.75 14.03
C GLY A 196 -7.32 -10.87 13.08
N THR A 197 -7.21 -12.11 13.52
CA THR A 197 -7.70 -13.30 12.80
C THR A 197 -9.03 -13.83 13.35
N TYR A 198 -9.78 -13.04 14.13
CA TYR A 198 -11.09 -13.40 14.63
C TYR A 198 -12.18 -13.04 13.62
N GLU A 199 -12.68 -14.01 12.88
CA GLU A 199 -13.63 -13.84 11.79
C GLU A 199 -14.88 -13.06 12.20
N ASP A 200 -15.52 -13.44 13.30
CA ASP A 200 -16.76 -12.79 13.77
C ASP A 200 -16.55 -11.31 14.14
N ILE A 201 -15.40 -10.97 14.74
CA ILE A 201 -15.03 -9.59 15.05
C ILE A 201 -14.79 -8.80 13.75
N ARG A 202 -14.07 -9.39 12.78
CA ARG A 202 -13.81 -8.80 11.46
C ARG A 202 -15.10 -8.50 10.72
N VAL A 203 -15.99 -9.49 10.65
CA VAL A 203 -17.30 -9.36 9.98
C VAL A 203 -18.15 -8.28 10.64
N GLN A 204 -18.24 -8.28 11.97
CA GLN A 204 -19.03 -7.27 12.67
C GLN A 204 -18.43 -5.87 12.43
N HIS A 205 -17.12 -5.71 12.57
CA HIS A 205 -16.47 -4.42 12.33
C HIS A 205 -16.62 -3.94 10.87
N MET A 206 -16.58 -4.85 9.87
CA MET A 206 -16.83 -4.46 8.48
C MET A 206 -18.26 -3.91 8.31
N LYS A 207 -19.26 -4.53 8.94
CA LYS A 207 -20.65 -4.04 8.94
C LYS A 207 -20.75 -2.64 9.58
N ASP A 208 -20.08 -2.47 10.73
CA ASP A 208 -20.11 -1.20 11.46
C ASP A 208 -19.52 -0.06 10.64
N ILE A 209 -18.33 -0.25 10.05
CA ILE A 209 -17.69 0.79 9.24
C ILE A 209 -18.38 1.00 7.87
N ALA A 210 -18.98 -0.06 7.30
CA ALA A 210 -19.74 0.06 6.05
C ALA A 210 -20.97 0.98 6.21
N ALA A 211 -21.60 0.99 7.38
CA ALA A 211 -22.72 1.86 7.71
C ALA A 211 -22.34 3.36 7.79
N MET A 212 -21.04 3.68 7.89
CA MET A 212 -20.56 5.07 8.00
C MET A 212 -20.45 5.80 6.66
N GLY A 213 -20.58 5.12 5.52
CA GLY A 213 -20.65 5.74 4.20
C GLY A 213 -19.33 6.38 3.73
N LEU A 214 -18.21 5.68 3.89
CA LEU A 214 -16.87 6.15 3.53
C LEU A 214 -16.60 6.09 2.01
N ASP A 215 -15.50 6.72 1.56
CA ASP A 215 -15.10 6.70 0.16
C ASP A 215 -14.46 5.37 -0.27
N GLY A 216 -13.86 4.64 0.68
CA GLY A 216 -13.27 3.32 0.47
C GLY A 216 -13.04 2.58 1.80
N TYR A 217 -12.75 1.28 1.69
CA TYR A 217 -12.60 0.39 2.83
C TYR A 217 -11.31 -0.41 2.71
N ALA A 218 -10.48 -0.33 3.74
CA ALA A 218 -9.27 -1.10 3.83
C ALA A 218 -9.43 -2.28 4.79
N ILE A 219 -8.69 -3.36 4.54
CA ILE A 219 -8.49 -4.48 5.44
C ILE A 219 -7.07 -4.32 5.99
N GLY A 220 -6.96 -3.91 7.25
CA GLY A 220 -5.70 -3.70 7.94
C GLY A 220 -5.40 -4.80 8.96
N GLY A 221 -4.19 -4.74 9.59
CA GLY A 221 -3.80 -5.68 10.64
C GLY A 221 -3.70 -7.12 10.18
N LEU A 222 -3.42 -7.36 8.90
CA LEU A 222 -3.01 -8.64 8.31
C LEU A 222 -1.58 -8.51 7.76
N ALA A 223 -0.96 -9.64 7.41
CA ALA A 223 0.46 -9.76 7.05
C ALA A 223 1.40 -9.29 8.19
N VAL A 224 0.99 -9.54 9.44
CA VAL A 224 1.72 -9.18 10.67
C VAL A 224 2.08 -10.40 11.54
N GLY A 225 2.04 -11.61 10.96
CA GLY A 225 2.46 -12.84 11.62
C GLY A 225 1.57 -14.05 11.39
N GLU A 226 0.36 -13.87 10.86
CA GLU A 226 -0.52 -14.97 10.46
C GLU A 226 -0.02 -15.68 9.18
N SER A 227 -0.56 -16.87 8.93
CA SER A 227 -0.33 -17.58 7.67
C SER A 227 -1.05 -16.90 6.49
N ALA A 228 -0.62 -17.21 5.27
CA ALA A 228 -1.29 -16.71 4.07
C ALA A 228 -2.74 -17.23 3.98
N GLU A 229 -2.96 -18.48 4.39
CA GLU A 229 -4.27 -19.11 4.42
C GLU A 229 -5.22 -18.42 5.39
N GLU A 230 -4.75 -18.05 6.59
CA GLU A 230 -5.55 -17.28 7.57
C GLU A 230 -5.90 -15.89 7.01
N MET A 231 -4.93 -15.21 6.37
CA MET A 231 -5.18 -13.93 5.70
C MET A 231 -6.27 -14.06 4.62
N TYR A 232 -6.17 -15.08 3.75
CA TYR A 232 -7.16 -15.31 2.68
C TYR A 232 -8.54 -15.62 3.25
N HIS A 233 -8.61 -16.44 4.31
CA HIS A 233 -9.85 -16.74 5.00
C HIS A 233 -10.54 -15.48 5.54
N ILE A 234 -9.78 -14.58 6.17
CA ILE A 234 -10.32 -13.29 6.66
C ILE A 234 -10.83 -12.42 5.52
N ILE A 235 -10.12 -12.35 4.39
CA ILE A 235 -10.58 -11.60 3.21
C ILE A 235 -11.91 -12.15 2.72
N GLU A 236 -12.04 -13.47 2.58
CA GLU A 236 -13.27 -14.15 2.17
C GLU A 236 -14.43 -13.87 3.16
N ALA A 237 -14.16 -13.89 4.45
CA ALA A 237 -15.15 -13.64 5.48
C ALA A 237 -15.72 -12.22 5.46
N VAL A 238 -14.89 -11.20 5.18
CA VAL A 238 -15.33 -9.79 5.18
C VAL A 238 -15.86 -9.31 3.83
N GLU A 239 -15.48 -9.97 2.73
CA GLU A 239 -15.85 -9.60 1.35
C GLU A 239 -17.35 -9.36 1.17
N PRO A 240 -18.26 -10.25 1.62
CA PRO A 240 -19.70 -10.09 1.42
C PRO A 240 -20.30 -8.85 2.09
N PHE A 241 -19.63 -8.32 3.10
CA PHE A 241 -20.10 -7.19 3.91
C PHE A 241 -19.46 -5.86 3.52
N ALA A 242 -18.40 -5.90 2.70
CA ALA A 242 -17.79 -4.70 2.15
C ALA A 242 -18.68 -4.10 1.03
N PRO A 243 -18.97 -2.78 1.03
CA PRO A 243 -19.81 -2.16 0.03
C PRO A 243 -19.32 -2.42 -1.40
N LYS A 244 -20.25 -2.84 -2.28
CA LYS A 244 -19.90 -3.26 -3.65
C LYS A 244 -19.54 -2.08 -4.57
N ASP A 245 -20.09 -0.92 -4.29
CA ASP A 245 -19.87 0.34 -5.01
C ASP A 245 -18.65 1.13 -4.49
N LYS A 246 -17.88 0.55 -3.59
CA LYS A 246 -16.68 1.16 -3.00
C LYS A 246 -15.44 0.34 -3.28
N ILE A 247 -14.30 1.03 -3.27
CA ILE A 247 -12.97 0.41 -3.46
C ILE A 247 -12.54 -0.33 -2.20
N ARG A 248 -11.84 -1.45 -2.37
CA ARG A 248 -11.34 -2.34 -1.31
C ARG A 248 -9.82 -2.40 -1.35
N TYR A 249 -9.19 -2.11 -0.24
CA TYR A 249 -7.75 -2.01 -0.14
C TYR A 249 -7.22 -3.01 0.90
N LEU A 250 -6.30 -3.90 0.52
CA LEU A 250 -5.58 -4.79 1.44
C LEU A 250 -4.23 -4.17 1.76
N MET A 251 -4.04 -3.78 3.02
CA MET A 251 -2.86 -3.02 3.46
C MET A 251 -1.62 -3.90 3.66
N GLY A 252 -0.48 -3.44 3.17
CA GLY A 252 0.83 -4.05 3.42
C GLY A 252 1.11 -5.36 2.67
N VAL A 253 0.26 -5.73 1.71
CA VAL A 253 0.34 -7.01 0.99
C VAL A 253 0.68 -6.77 -0.48
N GLY A 254 1.58 -7.49 -1.06
CA GLY A 254 2.47 -8.54 -0.58
C GLY A 254 3.27 -9.12 -1.74
N THR A 255 3.45 -10.44 -1.76
CA THR A 255 4.08 -11.11 -2.90
C THR A 255 3.17 -11.10 -4.13
N PRO A 256 3.70 -11.35 -5.35
CA PRO A 256 2.86 -11.50 -6.54
C PRO A 256 1.76 -12.55 -6.37
N VAL A 257 2.05 -13.66 -5.69
CA VAL A 257 1.07 -14.71 -5.38
C VAL A 257 -0.02 -14.17 -4.44
N ASN A 258 0.36 -13.48 -3.35
CA ASN A 258 -0.63 -12.89 -2.44
C ASN A 258 -1.55 -11.89 -3.15
N ILE A 259 -1.02 -11.12 -4.11
CA ILE A 259 -1.82 -10.19 -4.91
C ILE A 259 -2.84 -10.96 -5.75
N LEU A 260 -2.42 -11.98 -6.51
CA LEU A 260 -3.32 -12.80 -7.33
C LEU A 260 -4.43 -13.44 -6.49
N GLU A 261 -4.04 -14.08 -5.36
CA GLU A 261 -4.97 -14.69 -4.40
C GLU A 261 -5.98 -13.69 -3.83
N SER A 262 -5.52 -12.47 -3.53
CA SER A 262 -6.39 -11.44 -2.95
C SER A 262 -7.29 -10.76 -4.00
N VAL A 263 -6.81 -10.59 -5.25
CA VAL A 263 -7.66 -10.14 -6.36
C VAL A 263 -8.75 -11.15 -6.64
N HIS A 264 -8.41 -12.45 -6.65
CA HIS A 264 -9.38 -13.55 -6.81
C HIS A 264 -10.49 -13.49 -5.73
N ARG A 265 -10.19 -12.89 -4.55
CA ARG A 265 -11.11 -12.70 -3.42
C ARG A 265 -11.74 -11.31 -3.33
N GLY A 266 -11.61 -10.48 -4.37
CA GLY A 266 -12.33 -9.21 -4.48
C GLY A 266 -11.61 -7.97 -3.95
N VAL A 267 -10.28 -8.01 -3.79
CA VAL A 267 -9.47 -6.85 -3.41
C VAL A 267 -9.09 -6.01 -4.64
N ASP A 268 -9.17 -4.68 -4.52
CA ASP A 268 -8.94 -3.72 -5.60
C ASP A 268 -7.57 -3.01 -5.52
N LEU A 269 -7.08 -2.70 -4.31
CA LEU A 269 -5.85 -1.95 -4.09
C LEU A 269 -4.89 -2.69 -3.16
N PHE A 270 -3.61 -2.48 -3.41
CA PHE A 270 -2.49 -3.07 -2.67
C PHE A 270 -1.38 -2.06 -2.46
N ASP A 271 -0.61 -2.24 -1.39
CA ASP A 271 0.69 -1.64 -1.19
C ASP A 271 1.63 -2.63 -0.49
N CYS A 272 2.90 -2.50 -0.73
CA CYS A 272 3.93 -3.17 0.07
C CYS A 272 5.30 -2.53 -0.20
N VAL A 273 6.13 -2.44 0.83
CA VAL A 273 7.54 -2.04 0.68
C VAL A 273 8.40 -3.15 0.08
N MET A 274 7.88 -4.39 0.01
CA MET A 274 8.61 -5.57 -0.43
C MET A 274 9.27 -5.43 -1.81
N PRO A 275 8.61 -4.90 -2.87
CA PRO A 275 9.24 -4.80 -4.18
C PRO A 275 10.54 -4.01 -4.13
N SER A 276 10.53 -2.82 -3.54
CA SER A 276 11.73 -1.98 -3.41
C SER A 276 12.72 -2.51 -2.37
N ARG A 277 12.25 -3.08 -1.26
CA ARG A 277 13.09 -3.67 -0.23
C ARG A 277 13.85 -4.90 -0.75
N ASN A 278 13.14 -5.84 -1.36
CA ASN A 278 13.73 -7.07 -1.91
C ASN A 278 14.71 -6.75 -3.04
N ALA A 279 14.38 -5.83 -3.93
CA ALA A 279 15.29 -5.39 -5.00
C ALA A 279 16.63 -4.89 -4.45
N ARG A 280 16.62 -4.06 -3.41
CA ARG A 280 17.84 -3.55 -2.76
C ARG A 280 18.72 -4.66 -2.16
N HIS A 281 18.15 -5.83 -1.92
CA HIS A 281 18.87 -7.03 -1.45
C HIS A 281 19.11 -8.06 -2.57
N GLY A 282 18.84 -7.69 -3.83
CA GLY A 282 19.12 -8.53 -5.00
C GLY A 282 18.05 -9.58 -5.31
N HIS A 283 16.88 -9.55 -4.65
CA HIS A 283 15.76 -10.43 -4.97
C HIS A 283 14.84 -9.75 -5.98
N LEU A 284 14.75 -10.33 -7.17
CA LEU A 284 14.01 -9.78 -8.31
C LEU A 284 12.87 -10.70 -8.71
N PHE A 285 11.71 -10.11 -8.98
CA PHE A 285 10.52 -10.82 -9.44
C PHE A 285 10.51 -10.91 -10.97
N THR A 286 10.24 -12.09 -11.50
CA THR A 286 10.14 -12.34 -12.95
C THR A 286 8.90 -13.17 -13.24
N TRP A 287 8.50 -13.23 -14.51
CA TRP A 287 7.39 -14.09 -14.95
C TRP A 287 7.68 -15.60 -14.79
N GLU A 288 8.94 -15.97 -14.62
CA GLU A 288 9.36 -17.37 -14.36
C GLU A 288 9.51 -17.68 -12.86
N GLY A 289 9.49 -16.66 -11.98
CA GLY A 289 9.68 -16.80 -10.54
C GLY A 289 10.63 -15.75 -9.96
N ILE A 290 11.21 -16.03 -8.79
CA ILE A 290 12.04 -15.10 -8.03
C ILE A 290 13.51 -15.49 -8.16
N ILE A 291 14.35 -14.57 -8.65
CA ILE A 291 15.80 -14.76 -8.72
C ILE A 291 16.51 -13.97 -7.60
N ASN A 292 17.64 -14.53 -7.12
CA ASN A 292 18.61 -13.76 -6.33
C ASN A 292 19.82 -13.46 -7.22
N ILE A 293 19.89 -12.22 -7.72
CA ILE A 293 20.91 -11.79 -8.67
C ILE A 293 22.35 -11.91 -8.12
N GLN A 294 22.52 -11.99 -6.81
CA GLN A 294 23.83 -12.12 -6.18
C GLN A 294 24.43 -13.54 -6.33
N ASN A 295 23.63 -14.54 -6.76
CA ASN A 295 24.10 -15.90 -6.95
C ASN A 295 25.24 -16.01 -7.99
N ALA A 296 26.16 -16.94 -7.75
CA ALA A 296 27.35 -17.14 -8.61
C ALA A 296 26.98 -17.50 -10.05
N LYS A 297 25.88 -18.21 -10.27
CA LYS A 297 25.42 -18.62 -11.61
C LYS A 297 25.19 -17.46 -12.58
N TYR A 298 25.07 -16.22 -12.09
CA TYR A 298 24.84 -15.01 -12.90
C TYR A 298 26.13 -14.23 -13.24
N VAL A 299 27.32 -14.74 -12.89
CA VAL A 299 28.60 -14.02 -13.14
C VAL A 299 28.83 -13.74 -14.61
N THR A 300 28.47 -14.66 -15.49
CA THR A 300 28.65 -14.56 -16.95
C THR A 300 27.31 -14.65 -17.70
N ASP A 301 26.18 -14.48 -17.00
CA ASP A 301 24.85 -14.55 -17.61
C ASP A 301 24.56 -13.24 -18.38
N ASP A 302 24.62 -13.28 -19.70
CA ASP A 302 24.40 -12.16 -20.62
C ASP A 302 22.92 -11.89 -20.94
N ARG A 303 22.00 -12.71 -20.40
CA ARG A 303 20.56 -12.53 -20.58
C ARG A 303 20.03 -11.36 -19.75
N PRO A 304 18.89 -10.74 -20.15
CA PRO A 304 18.17 -9.80 -19.29
C PRO A 304 17.69 -10.50 -18.02
N VAL A 305 17.32 -9.71 -16.99
CA VAL A 305 16.73 -10.25 -15.75
C VAL A 305 15.50 -11.07 -16.06
N ASP A 306 14.64 -10.55 -16.93
CA ASP A 306 13.43 -11.22 -17.43
C ASP A 306 13.26 -10.89 -18.92
N ALA A 307 13.14 -11.91 -19.76
CA ALA A 307 13.03 -11.77 -21.21
C ALA A 307 11.69 -11.14 -21.65
N LEU A 308 10.65 -11.26 -20.81
CA LEU A 308 9.33 -10.70 -21.07
C LEU A 308 9.16 -9.29 -20.51
N CYS A 309 10.16 -8.78 -19.77
CA CYS A 309 10.08 -7.51 -19.09
C CYS A 309 10.59 -6.35 -19.95
N GLY A 310 9.74 -5.32 -20.15
CA GLY A 310 10.10 -4.11 -20.89
C GLY A 310 10.70 -2.98 -20.05
N CYS A 311 11.14 -3.24 -18.81
CA CYS A 311 11.71 -2.18 -17.96
C CYS A 311 13.07 -1.68 -18.45
N PRO A 312 13.54 -0.49 -18.02
CA PRO A 312 14.83 0.05 -18.43
C PRO A 312 16.02 -0.88 -18.16
N LEU A 313 15.99 -1.66 -17.05
CA LEU A 313 17.03 -2.64 -16.76
C LEU A 313 17.05 -3.75 -17.81
N CYS A 314 15.92 -4.42 -18.06
CA CYS A 314 15.87 -5.59 -18.93
C CYS A 314 16.12 -5.26 -20.41
N ARG A 315 15.77 -4.03 -20.84
CA ARG A 315 16.02 -3.57 -22.23
C ARG A 315 17.49 -3.26 -22.51
N ASN A 316 18.28 -2.89 -21.48
CA ASN A 316 19.59 -2.28 -21.71
C ASN A 316 20.74 -3.04 -21.03
N HIS A 317 20.46 -3.93 -20.08
CA HIS A 317 21.50 -4.51 -19.24
C HIS A 317 21.26 -6.01 -19.00
N THR A 318 22.36 -6.72 -18.71
CA THR A 318 22.40 -8.15 -18.46
C THR A 318 22.34 -8.47 -16.97
N ARG A 319 22.03 -9.72 -16.64
CA ARG A 319 22.12 -10.26 -15.27
C ARG A 319 23.54 -10.12 -14.73
N ALA A 320 24.56 -10.41 -15.55
CA ALA A 320 25.98 -10.28 -15.16
C ALA A 320 26.32 -8.86 -14.75
N TYR A 321 25.90 -7.86 -15.54
CA TYR A 321 26.15 -6.45 -15.24
C TYR A 321 25.44 -6.01 -13.95
N LEU A 322 24.16 -6.33 -13.80
CA LEU A 322 23.43 -6.00 -12.58
C LEU A 322 24.08 -6.64 -11.35
N ARG A 323 24.45 -7.92 -11.48
CA ARG A 323 25.16 -8.63 -10.40
C ARG A 323 26.46 -7.91 -10.03
N HIS A 324 27.26 -7.51 -11.02
CA HIS A 324 28.49 -6.74 -10.79
C HIS A 324 28.20 -5.49 -9.97
N LEU A 325 27.23 -4.66 -10.39
CA LEU A 325 26.86 -3.43 -9.70
C LEU A 325 26.42 -3.68 -8.24
N MET A 326 25.58 -4.69 -8.04
CA MET A 326 25.11 -5.06 -6.68
C MET A 326 26.25 -5.54 -5.79
N ARG A 327 27.21 -6.29 -6.32
CA ARG A 327 28.39 -6.77 -5.58
C ARG A 327 29.41 -5.67 -5.31
N ALA A 328 29.50 -4.69 -6.18
CA ALA A 328 30.35 -3.51 -6.03
C ALA A 328 29.70 -2.42 -5.14
N ASN A 329 28.46 -2.63 -4.66
CA ASN A 329 27.65 -1.64 -3.92
C ASN A 329 27.45 -0.32 -4.69
N GLU A 330 27.39 -0.40 -6.02
CA GLU A 330 27.08 0.75 -6.85
C GLU A 330 25.60 1.14 -6.71
N MET A 331 25.34 2.42 -6.49
CA MET A 331 23.97 2.95 -6.34
C MET A 331 23.10 2.66 -7.57
N LEU A 332 23.71 2.65 -8.76
CA LEU A 332 23.03 2.32 -10.02
C LEU A 332 22.44 0.90 -9.99
N GLY A 333 23.13 -0.07 -9.39
CA GLY A 333 22.63 -1.44 -9.26
C GLY A 333 21.35 -1.51 -8.44
N MET A 334 21.34 -0.81 -7.30
CA MET A 334 20.15 -0.71 -6.45
C MET A 334 18.99 -0.03 -7.18
N ARG A 335 19.25 1.09 -7.86
CA ARG A 335 18.24 1.84 -8.62
C ARG A 335 17.61 0.96 -9.71
N LEU A 336 18.43 0.32 -10.54
CA LEU A 336 17.97 -0.55 -11.63
C LEU A 336 17.14 -1.73 -11.12
N ALA A 337 17.59 -2.37 -10.03
CA ALA A 337 16.86 -3.46 -9.39
C ALA A 337 15.48 -3.02 -8.89
N VAL A 338 15.41 -1.84 -8.24
CA VAL A 338 14.13 -1.28 -7.75
C VAL A 338 13.21 -0.94 -8.93
N MET A 339 13.73 -0.30 -9.99
CA MET A 339 12.95 -0.01 -11.20
C MET A 339 12.35 -1.28 -11.79
N HIS A 340 13.14 -2.37 -11.87
CA HIS A 340 12.65 -3.65 -12.38
C HIS A 340 11.49 -4.22 -11.56
N ASN A 341 11.64 -4.29 -10.23
CA ASN A 341 10.60 -4.85 -9.38
C ASN A 341 9.31 -4.01 -9.39
N LEU A 342 9.43 -2.68 -9.40
CA LEU A 342 8.26 -1.80 -9.50
C LEU A 342 7.55 -1.93 -10.85
N TRP A 343 8.33 -2.01 -11.95
CA TRP A 343 7.79 -2.29 -13.28
C TRP A 343 7.05 -3.62 -13.30
N PHE A 344 7.65 -4.67 -12.75
CA PHE A 344 7.04 -5.99 -12.69
C PHE A 344 5.68 -5.95 -11.96
N TYR A 345 5.61 -5.32 -10.78
CA TYR A 345 4.36 -5.22 -10.02
C TYR A 345 3.30 -4.42 -10.76
N ASN A 346 3.65 -3.29 -11.34
CA ASN A 346 2.70 -2.47 -12.10
C ASN A 346 2.23 -3.19 -13.37
N THR A 347 3.11 -3.93 -14.06
CA THR A 347 2.74 -4.75 -15.23
C THR A 347 1.88 -5.94 -14.83
N LEU A 348 2.16 -6.61 -13.72
CA LEU A 348 1.31 -7.67 -13.18
C LEU A 348 -0.14 -7.14 -12.99
N MET A 349 -0.29 -5.94 -12.44
CA MET A 349 -1.62 -5.34 -12.29
C MET A 349 -2.27 -4.98 -13.65
N GLU A 350 -1.49 -4.59 -14.66
CA GLU A 350 -2.00 -4.39 -16.01
C GLU A 350 -2.52 -5.70 -16.62
N GLU A 351 -1.74 -6.78 -16.52
CA GLU A 351 -2.12 -8.11 -17.02
C GLU A 351 -3.36 -8.66 -16.31
N ILE A 352 -3.47 -8.47 -14.99
CA ILE A 352 -4.67 -8.82 -14.23
C ILE A 352 -5.90 -8.07 -14.78
N ARG A 353 -5.78 -6.75 -15.00
CA ARG A 353 -6.88 -5.96 -15.56
C ARG A 353 -7.25 -6.40 -16.98
N SER A 354 -6.27 -6.67 -17.84
CA SER A 354 -6.49 -7.18 -19.18
C SER A 354 -7.19 -8.55 -19.14
N ALA A 355 -6.74 -9.45 -18.27
CA ALA A 355 -7.36 -10.75 -18.10
C ALA A 355 -8.81 -10.65 -17.63
N LEU A 356 -9.15 -9.70 -16.73
CA LEU A 356 -10.51 -9.42 -16.30
C LEU A 356 -11.35 -8.83 -17.46
N ASP A 357 -10.82 -7.83 -18.19
CA ASP A 357 -11.51 -7.21 -19.31
C ASP A 357 -11.80 -8.20 -20.44
N GLU A 358 -11.02 -9.28 -20.57
CA GLU A 358 -11.16 -10.36 -21.56
C GLU A 358 -11.93 -11.59 -21.04
N GLY A 359 -12.35 -11.61 -19.75
CA GLY A 359 -13.06 -12.75 -19.15
C GLY A 359 -12.20 -14.02 -19.01
N ARG A 360 -10.89 -13.88 -18.81
CA ARG A 360 -9.93 -14.99 -18.68
C ARG A 360 -9.12 -14.94 -17.39
N PHE A 361 -9.57 -14.18 -16.40
CA PHE A 361 -8.80 -14.00 -15.16
C PHE A 361 -8.60 -15.33 -14.42
N GLU A 362 -9.59 -16.19 -14.38
CA GLU A 362 -9.46 -17.50 -13.73
C GLU A 362 -8.35 -18.37 -14.36
N SER A 363 -8.20 -18.36 -15.70
CA SER A 363 -7.12 -19.08 -16.36
C SER A 363 -5.75 -18.45 -16.09
N PHE A 364 -5.67 -17.10 -16.11
CA PHE A 364 -4.47 -16.34 -15.77
C PHE A 364 -4.02 -16.64 -14.33
N TYR A 365 -4.94 -16.64 -13.38
CA TYR A 365 -4.70 -16.95 -11.99
C TYR A 365 -4.11 -18.36 -11.82
N ARG A 366 -4.76 -19.38 -12.40
CA ARG A 366 -4.31 -20.78 -12.32
C ARG A 366 -2.93 -21.02 -12.94
N GLU A 367 -2.61 -20.31 -14.00
CA GLU A 367 -1.31 -20.37 -14.66
C GLU A 367 -0.21 -19.76 -13.81
N HIS A 368 -0.42 -18.58 -13.24
CA HIS A 368 0.65 -17.77 -12.65
C HIS A 368 0.88 -18.01 -11.16
N VAL A 369 -0.14 -18.36 -10.38
CA VAL A 369 0.03 -18.62 -8.93
C VAL A 369 1.10 -19.69 -8.66
N PRO A 370 1.14 -20.84 -9.36
CA PRO A 370 2.17 -21.86 -9.11
C PRO A 370 3.59 -21.43 -9.51
N ILE A 371 3.74 -20.38 -10.33
CA ILE A 371 5.02 -19.97 -10.92
C ILE A 371 5.63 -18.82 -10.14
N LEU A 372 4.88 -17.75 -9.90
CA LEU A 372 5.39 -16.48 -9.40
C LEU A 372 5.96 -16.53 -7.98
N GLY A 373 5.66 -17.58 -7.20
CA GLY A 373 6.24 -17.83 -5.88
C GLY A 373 7.52 -18.66 -5.88
N LYS A 374 7.88 -19.28 -7.01
CA LYS A 374 9.06 -20.17 -7.10
C LYS A 374 10.36 -19.37 -7.00
N ARG A 375 11.33 -19.90 -6.28
CA ARG A 375 12.73 -19.43 -6.35
C ARG A 375 13.46 -20.22 -7.42
N ILE A 376 14.10 -19.53 -8.35
CA ILE A 376 14.80 -20.11 -9.51
C ILE A 376 16.27 -19.66 -9.59
#